data_c11673dedeaa44a53f7dd9a748352b7f
#
_entry.id   c11673dedeaa44a53f7dd9a748352b7f
#
_cell.length_a   1.000
_cell.length_b   1.000
_cell.length_c   1.000
_cell.angle_alpha   90.00
_cell.angle_beta   90.00
_cell.angle_gamma   90.00
#
_symmetry.space_group_name_H-M   'P 1'
#
loop_
_entity.id
_entity.type
_entity.pdbx_description
1 polymer ?
#
loop_
_entity_poly.entity_id
_entity_poly.type
_entity_poly.pdbx_seq_one_letter_code
_entity_poly.pdbx_strand_id
1 'polypeptide(L)'
;DGMAYVREYASERRELDPELIQRIHEVTALDLQPFARGTFRPYGYLARITATRVKTADPLEIHDDLQALIDGLNGSDAHPLLKAAAFHTMFESIHPFMDGNGRTGRQLLNLMLLENGYRPVAIKHDAGRVYARGLESWQVDGDPEPFCSILFDCVEQEERTFIDLVERLRHDPKTTDGSIAMDAPGQDVQPPDPADVPDDTRPDDPGIGLV
;
A
#
# COMPACT_ATOMS: atom_id res chain seq x y z
N ASP A 1 -8.76 -3.12 -4.87
CA ASP A 1 -8.32 -2.49 -3.62
C ASP A 1 -6.90 -2.96 -3.29
N GLY A 2 -5.94 -2.01 -3.23
CA GLY A 2 -4.52 -2.31 -3.01
C GLY A 2 -4.27 -3.07 -1.70
N MET A 3 -5.01 -2.78 -0.63
CA MET A 3 -4.86 -3.47 0.65
C MET A 3 -5.36 -4.93 0.59
N ALA A 4 -6.41 -5.23 -0.17
CA ALA A 4 -6.85 -6.61 -0.36
C ALA A 4 -5.78 -7.43 -1.07
N TYR A 5 -5.16 -6.87 -2.11
CA TYR A 5 -4.04 -7.49 -2.83
C TYR A 5 -2.83 -7.74 -1.92
N VAL A 6 -2.47 -6.75 -1.09
CA VAL A 6 -1.35 -6.87 -0.15
C VAL A 6 -1.60 -7.97 0.89
N ARG A 7 -2.83 -8.10 1.40
CA ARG A 7 -3.19 -9.17 2.35
C ARG A 7 -3.12 -10.56 1.73
N GLU A 8 -3.60 -10.71 0.51
CA GLU A 8 -3.51 -11.96 -0.25
C GLU A 8 -2.04 -12.34 -0.47
N TYR A 9 -1.24 -11.39 -0.93
CA TYR A 9 0.18 -11.61 -1.19
C TYR A 9 0.96 -11.98 0.08
N ALA A 10 0.73 -11.28 1.19
CA ALA A 10 1.35 -11.60 2.48
C ALA A 10 1.04 -13.03 2.95
N SER A 11 -0.15 -13.56 2.62
CA SER A 11 -0.53 -14.94 2.96
C SER A 11 0.25 -15.99 2.16
N GLU A 12 0.72 -15.65 0.96
CA GLU A 12 1.48 -16.53 0.07
C GLU A 12 2.98 -16.56 0.39
N ARG A 13 3.47 -15.62 1.20
CA ARG A 13 4.89 -15.49 1.59
C ARG A 13 5.85 -15.52 0.42
N ARG A 14 5.52 -14.80 -0.64
CA ARG A 14 6.42 -14.64 -1.78
C ARG A 14 7.54 -13.66 -1.46
N GLU A 15 8.67 -13.81 -2.15
CA GLU A 15 9.76 -12.86 -2.04
C GLU A 15 9.38 -11.51 -2.66
N LEU A 16 9.80 -10.42 -2.00
CA LEU A 16 9.69 -9.07 -2.53
C LEU A 16 10.71 -8.91 -3.67
N ASP A 17 10.23 -8.40 -4.81
CA ASP A 17 11.04 -8.08 -5.98
C ASP A 17 10.53 -6.79 -6.66
N PRO A 18 11.28 -6.20 -7.61
CA PRO A 18 10.84 -5.01 -8.31
C PRO A 18 9.54 -5.19 -9.10
N GLU A 19 9.25 -6.38 -9.62
CA GLU A 19 8.04 -6.72 -10.34
C GLU A 19 6.81 -6.68 -9.44
N LEU A 20 6.94 -7.17 -8.21
CA LEU A 20 5.87 -7.04 -7.20
C LEU A 20 5.59 -5.58 -6.85
N ILE A 21 6.64 -4.78 -6.70
CA ILE A 21 6.51 -3.34 -6.45
C ILE A 21 5.70 -2.68 -7.58
N GLN A 22 5.99 -3.00 -8.84
CA GLN A 22 5.23 -2.52 -10.00
C GLN A 22 3.77 -2.99 -9.95
N ARG A 23 3.53 -4.25 -9.60
CA ARG A 23 2.16 -4.79 -9.49
C ARG A 23 1.37 -4.11 -8.37
N ILE A 24 1.97 -3.89 -7.20
CA ILE A 24 1.32 -3.16 -6.10
C ILE A 24 0.99 -1.73 -6.54
N HIS A 25 1.90 -1.06 -7.25
CA HIS A 25 1.61 0.25 -7.82
C HIS A 25 0.43 0.21 -8.79
N GLU A 26 0.39 -0.77 -9.72
CA GLU A 26 -0.69 -0.92 -10.69
C GLU A 26 -2.08 -1.01 -10.03
N VAL A 27 -2.20 -1.80 -8.96
CA VAL A 27 -3.49 -2.00 -8.25
C VAL A 27 -3.82 -0.90 -7.24
N THR A 28 -2.84 -0.09 -6.86
CA THR A 28 -3.00 1.00 -5.89
C THR A 28 -3.28 2.34 -6.56
N ALA A 29 -2.71 2.57 -7.73
CA ALA A 29 -2.75 3.83 -8.46
C ALA A 29 -3.77 3.81 -9.62
N LEU A 30 -4.98 3.33 -9.35
CA LEU A 30 -6.06 3.15 -10.37
C LEU A 30 -6.56 4.47 -10.97
N ASP A 31 -6.34 5.60 -10.31
CA ASP A 31 -6.65 6.94 -10.79
C ASP A 31 -5.67 7.47 -11.84
N LEU A 32 -4.52 6.79 -12.00
CA LEU A 32 -3.54 7.15 -13.02
C LEU A 32 -3.91 6.58 -14.40
N GLN A 33 -3.37 7.21 -15.43
CA GLN A 33 -3.50 6.71 -16.80
C GLN A 33 -2.92 5.30 -16.92
N PRO A 34 -3.52 4.40 -17.72
CA PRO A 34 -3.10 3.00 -17.80
C PRO A 34 -1.60 2.82 -18.12
N PHE A 35 -1.02 3.68 -18.96
CA PHE A 35 0.40 3.61 -19.32
C PHE A 35 1.36 4.01 -18.18
N ALA A 36 0.86 4.72 -17.18
CA ALA A 36 1.66 5.14 -16.01
C ALA A 36 1.57 4.15 -14.85
N ARG A 37 0.58 3.24 -14.86
CA ARG A 37 0.38 2.26 -13.80
C ARG A 37 1.39 1.13 -13.92
N GLY A 38 2.02 0.75 -12.82
CA GLY A 38 3.00 -0.32 -12.78
C GLY A 38 4.27 -0.06 -13.59
N THR A 39 4.49 1.17 -14.07
CA THR A 39 5.64 1.51 -14.91
C THR A 39 6.56 2.48 -14.17
N PHE A 40 7.83 2.13 -14.05
CA PHE A 40 8.83 3.05 -13.52
C PHE A 40 8.95 4.30 -14.39
N ARG A 41 9.28 5.43 -13.78
CA ARG A 41 9.43 6.70 -14.49
C ARG A 41 10.54 6.59 -15.55
N PRO A 42 10.28 7.11 -16.76
CA PRO A 42 11.20 6.96 -17.88
C PRO A 42 12.42 7.86 -17.74
N TYR A 43 13.48 7.54 -18.49
CA TYR A 43 14.65 8.40 -18.64
C TYR A 43 14.26 9.84 -19.00
N GLY A 44 14.90 10.81 -18.37
CA GLY A 44 14.61 12.22 -18.55
C GLY A 44 13.47 12.75 -17.67
N TYR A 45 12.72 11.90 -16.98
CA TYR A 45 11.70 12.33 -16.02
C TYR A 45 12.33 12.63 -14.65
N LEU A 46 12.45 13.92 -14.32
CA LEU A 46 12.96 14.36 -13.02
C LEU A 46 11.82 14.39 -11.98
N ALA A 47 11.76 13.38 -11.15
CA ALA A 47 10.86 13.41 -10.00
C ALA A 47 11.42 14.35 -8.92
N ARG A 48 10.54 15.08 -8.25
CA ARG A 48 10.88 15.92 -7.10
C ARG A 48 9.87 15.69 -5.98
N ILE A 49 10.38 15.44 -4.78
CA ILE A 49 9.55 15.39 -3.59
C ILE A 49 9.37 16.80 -3.07
N THR A 50 8.15 17.32 -3.15
CA THR A 50 7.84 18.73 -2.84
C THR A 50 8.23 19.09 -1.40
N ALA A 51 8.86 20.23 -1.23
CA ALA A 51 9.27 20.79 0.06
C ALA A 51 10.28 19.94 0.86
N THR A 52 11.11 19.13 0.17
CA THR A 52 12.21 18.36 0.76
C THR A 52 13.54 18.63 0.05
N ARG A 53 14.65 18.28 0.72
CA ARG A 53 16.02 18.31 0.16
C ARG A 53 16.40 16.97 -0.54
N VAL A 54 15.49 16.02 -0.54
CA VAL A 54 15.73 14.67 -1.05
C VAL A 54 15.97 14.70 -2.54
N LYS A 55 17.04 14.06 -2.97
CA LYS A 55 17.32 13.79 -4.40
C LYS A 55 16.83 12.38 -4.72
N THR A 56 15.92 12.28 -5.67
CA THR A 56 15.42 10.99 -6.14
C THR A 56 16.46 10.28 -7.02
N ALA A 57 16.35 8.95 -7.13
CA ALA A 57 17.25 8.13 -7.94
C ALA A 57 17.28 8.56 -9.42
N ASP A 58 18.35 8.21 -10.13
CA ASP A 58 18.34 8.29 -11.59
C ASP A 58 17.35 7.27 -12.17
N PRO A 59 16.54 7.64 -13.16
CA PRO A 59 15.61 6.69 -13.78
C PRO A 59 16.25 5.40 -14.31
N LEU A 60 17.52 5.46 -14.74
CA LEU A 60 18.25 4.29 -15.21
C LEU A 60 18.71 3.34 -14.10
N GLU A 61 18.76 3.82 -12.85
CA GLU A 61 19.25 3.07 -11.70
C GLU A 61 18.11 2.54 -10.83
N ILE A 62 16.85 2.93 -11.09
CA ILE A 62 15.68 2.58 -10.26
C ILE A 62 15.58 1.08 -9.98
N HIS A 63 15.70 0.26 -11.01
CA HIS A 63 15.59 -1.20 -10.87
C HIS A 63 16.68 -1.75 -9.96
N ASP A 64 17.93 -1.34 -10.22
CA ASP A 64 19.10 -1.80 -9.47
C ASP A 64 19.09 -1.28 -8.03
N ASP A 65 18.65 -0.03 -7.83
CA ASP A 65 18.49 0.56 -6.49
C ASP A 65 17.41 -0.18 -5.67
N LEU A 66 16.27 -0.53 -6.30
CA LEU A 66 15.24 -1.33 -5.64
C LEU A 66 15.74 -2.73 -5.30
N GLN A 67 16.45 -3.39 -6.21
CA GLN A 67 17.02 -4.71 -5.97
C GLN A 67 18.05 -4.65 -4.83
N ALA A 68 18.95 -3.68 -4.87
CA ALA A 68 19.95 -3.49 -3.81
C ALA A 68 19.31 -3.22 -2.44
N LEU A 69 18.21 -2.44 -2.41
CA LEU A 69 17.44 -2.21 -1.19
C LEU A 69 16.84 -3.51 -0.64
N ILE A 70 16.25 -4.34 -1.49
CA ILE A 70 15.65 -5.63 -1.13
C ILE A 70 16.73 -6.59 -0.62
N ASP A 71 17.84 -6.72 -1.33
CA ASP A 71 18.97 -7.59 -0.96
C ASP A 71 19.58 -7.18 0.38
N GLY A 72 19.73 -5.87 0.62
CA GLY A 72 20.23 -5.33 1.87
C GLY A 72 19.32 -5.66 3.06
N LEU A 73 17.99 -5.63 2.87
CA LEU A 73 17.04 -6.01 3.91
C LEU A 73 17.03 -7.52 4.18
N ASN A 74 17.11 -8.33 3.13
CA ASN A 74 17.16 -9.78 3.26
C ASN A 74 18.44 -10.24 3.98
N GLY A 75 19.55 -9.57 3.75
CA GLY A 75 20.81 -9.84 4.44
C GLY A 75 20.94 -9.26 5.85
N SER A 76 19.95 -8.51 6.33
CA SER A 76 19.99 -7.83 7.63
C SER A 76 19.33 -8.66 8.73
N ASP A 77 19.95 -8.71 9.92
CA ASP A 77 19.37 -9.26 11.15
C ASP A 77 18.58 -8.23 11.99
N ALA A 78 18.33 -7.04 11.43
CA ALA A 78 17.59 -5.99 12.13
C ALA A 78 16.15 -6.42 12.45
N HIS A 79 15.59 -5.82 13.48
CA HIS A 79 14.20 -6.07 13.88
C HIS A 79 13.23 -5.76 12.72
N PRO A 80 12.17 -6.56 12.48
CA PRO A 80 11.24 -6.39 11.35
C PRO A 80 10.66 -4.98 11.21
N LEU A 81 10.32 -4.31 12.31
CA LEU A 81 9.82 -2.93 12.27
C LEU A 81 10.87 -1.94 11.76
N LEU A 82 12.14 -2.14 12.10
CA LEU A 82 13.23 -1.30 11.58
C LEU A 82 13.47 -1.57 10.10
N LYS A 83 13.39 -2.84 9.66
CA LYS A 83 13.46 -3.19 8.24
C LYS A 83 12.33 -2.52 7.45
N ALA A 84 11.10 -2.59 7.95
CA ALA A 84 9.93 -1.97 7.32
C ALA A 84 10.07 -0.44 7.25
N ALA A 85 10.57 0.19 8.33
CA ALA A 85 10.84 1.62 8.36
C ALA A 85 11.94 2.02 7.37
N ALA A 86 13.04 1.29 7.33
CA ALA A 86 14.16 1.53 6.42
C ALA A 86 13.73 1.37 4.95
N PHE A 87 13.04 0.26 4.64
CA PHE A 87 12.52 0.03 3.30
C PHE A 87 11.63 1.17 2.84
N HIS A 88 10.64 1.53 3.64
CA HIS A 88 9.71 2.61 3.29
C HIS A 88 10.44 3.93 3.03
N THR A 89 11.37 4.29 3.92
CA THR A 89 12.15 5.52 3.79
C THR A 89 13.01 5.55 2.53
N MET A 90 13.70 4.45 2.23
CA MET A 90 14.56 4.36 1.03
C MET A 90 13.72 4.25 -0.25
N PHE A 91 12.60 3.53 -0.24
CA PHE A 91 11.66 3.49 -1.36
C PHE A 91 11.13 4.89 -1.71
N GLU A 92 10.74 5.68 -0.71
CA GLU A 92 10.31 7.07 -0.92
C GLU A 92 11.45 7.95 -1.46
N SER A 93 12.72 7.64 -1.14
CA SER A 93 13.88 8.33 -1.70
C SER A 93 14.14 7.93 -3.17
N ILE A 94 14.08 6.64 -3.50
CA ILE A 94 14.21 6.15 -4.88
C ILE A 94 13.13 6.79 -5.76
N HIS A 95 11.90 6.87 -5.25
CA HIS A 95 10.76 7.51 -5.91
C HIS A 95 10.52 6.97 -7.31
N PRO A 96 10.27 5.66 -7.47
CA PRO A 96 10.42 4.97 -8.75
C PRO A 96 9.35 5.31 -9.79
N PHE A 97 8.19 5.84 -9.38
CA PHE A 97 7.06 6.11 -10.28
C PHE A 97 6.89 7.60 -10.58
N MET A 98 6.16 7.92 -11.63
CA MET A 98 5.82 9.31 -11.98
C MET A 98 4.87 9.95 -10.97
N ASP A 99 3.97 9.14 -10.39
CA ASP A 99 3.03 9.50 -9.31
C ASP A 99 2.69 8.25 -8.52
N GLY A 100 1.98 8.37 -7.38
CA GLY A 100 1.52 7.23 -6.59
C GLY A 100 2.58 6.58 -5.70
N ASN A 101 3.81 7.12 -5.63
CA ASN A 101 4.88 6.56 -4.79
C ASN A 101 4.47 6.41 -3.32
N GLY A 102 3.96 7.48 -2.71
CA GLY A 102 3.54 7.44 -1.31
C GLY A 102 2.40 6.46 -1.02
N ARG A 103 1.47 6.25 -1.97
CA ARG A 103 0.43 5.21 -1.84
C ARG A 103 1.05 3.81 -1.89
N THR A 104 1.92 3.58 -2.86
CA THR A 104 2.62 2.31 -3.04
C THR A 104 3.55 2.01 -1.87
N GLY A 105 4.34 2.99 -1.44
CA GLY A 105 5.25 2.85 -0.30
C GLY A 105 4.53 2.45 0.99
N ARG A 106 3.34 3.03 1.26
CA ARG A 106 2.52 2.62 2.41
C ARG A 106 1.93 1.21 2.27
N GLN A 107 1.60 0.76 1.05
CA GLN A 107 1.17 -0.63 0.83
C GLN A 107 2.32 -1.61 1.05
N LEU A 108 3.51 -1.30 0.57
CA LEU A 108 4.73 -2.09 0.79
C LEU A 108 5.10 -2.15 2.27
N LEU A 109 5.02 -1.02 2.98
CA LEU A 109 5.20 -0.98 4.43
C LEU A 109 4.22 -1.95 5.13
N ASN A 110 2.94 -1.89 4.76
CA ASN A 110 1.92 -2.76 5.33
C ASN A 110 2.11 -4.24 4.94
N LEU A 111 2.62 -4.53 3.74
CA LEU A 111 3.01 -5.88 3.36
C LEU A 111 4.06 -6.43 4.34
N MET A 112 5.14 -5.68 4.56
CA MET A 112 6.22 -6.09 5.47
C MET A 112 5.74 -6.25 6.92
N LEU A 113 4.81 -5.41 7.38
CA LEU A 113 4.19 -5.54 8.70
C LEU A 113 3.39 -6.84 8.81
N LEU A 114 2.53 -7.12 7.83
CA LEU A 114 1.69 -8.34 7.79
C LEU A 114 2.52 -9.62 7.73
N GLU A 115 3.57 -9.67 6.92
CA GLU A 115 4.48 -10.83 6.82
C GLU A 115 5.19 -11.15 8.13
N ASN A 116 5.35 -10.15 8.99
CA ASN A 116 5.98 -10.29 10.30
C ASN A 116 4.97 -10.34 11.46
N GLY A 117 3.68 -10.54 11.16
CA GLY A 117 2.63 -10.74 12.16
C GLY A 117 2.08 -9.48 12.82
N TYR A 118 2.47 -8.29 12.32
CA TYR A 118 1.92 -7.03 12.77
C TYR A 118 0.64 -6.67 12.01
N ARG A 119 -0.18 -5.81 12.61
CA ARG A 119 -1.33 -5.24 11.93
C ARG A 119 -0.92 -4.15 10.95
N PRO A 120 -1.67 -3.99 9.84
CA PRO A 120 -1.44 -2.88 8.93
C PRO A 120 -1.77 -1.56 9.64
N VAL A 121 -0.96 -0.53 9.38
CA VAL A 121 -1.11 0.80 9.94
C VAL A 121 -1.61 1.80 8.92
N ALA A 122 -2.35 2.81 9.37
CA ALA A 122 -2.71 3.97 8.58
C ALA A 122 -1.88 5.18 9.06
N ILE A 123 -0.82 5.52 8.32
CA ILE A 123 -0.11 6.77 8.57
C ILE A 123 -0.99 7.91 8.05
N LYS A 124 -1.61 8.66 8.98
CA LYS A 124 -2.60 9.69 8.66
C LYS A 124 -1.97 10.85 7.89
N HIS A 125 -2.67 11.32 6.88
CA HIS A 125 -2.25 12.46 6.05
C HIS A 125 -2.12 13.77 6.85
N ASP A 126 -2.83 13.92 7.98
CA ASP A 126 -2.75 15.11 8.86
C ASP A 126 -1.36 15.25 9.53
N ALA A 127 -0.61 14.15 9.62
CA ALA A 127 0.81 14.15 9.98
C ALA A 127 1.74 14.56 8.82
N GLY A 128 1.19 14.98 7.66
CA GLY A 128 1.94 15.13 6.40
C GLY A 128 3.27 15.87 6.50
N ARG A 129 3.34 16.97 7.24
CA ARG A 129 4.62 17.68 7.47
C ARG A 129 5.55 16.95 8.43
N VAL A 130 5.01 16.32 9.47
CA VAL A 130 5.82 15.59 10.46
C VAL A 130 6.35 14.31 9.83
N TYR A 131 5.50 13.59 9.10
CA TYR A 131 5.87 12.42 8.32
C TYR A 131 6.96 12.74 7.27
N ALA A 132 6.77 13.77 6.44
CA ALA A 132 7.74 14.15 5.42
C ALA A 132 9.09 14.57 6.03
N ARG A 133 9.08 15.28 7.16
CA ARG A 133 10.30 15.63 7.90
C ARG A 133 10.98 14.41 8.50
N GLY A 134 10.22 13.45 9.02
CA GLY A 134 10.76 12.19 9.54
C GLY A 134 11.49 11.40 8.47
N LEU A 135 10.89 11.27 7.28
CA LEU A 135 11.54 10.65 6.13
C LEU A 135 12.79 11.41 5.70
N GLU A 136 12.70 12.74 5.56
CA GLU A 136 13.82 13.60 5.14
C GLU A 136 14.99 13.53 6.12
N SER A 137 14.72 13.50 7.44
CA SER A 137 15.73 13.35 8.47
C SER A 137 16.59 12.10 8.25
N TRP A 138 15.95 10.98 7.95
CA TRP A 138 16.67 9.75 7.65
C TRP A 138 17.40 9.80 6.30
N GLN A 139 16.70 10.26 5.24
CA GLN A 139 17.20 10.26 3.87
C GLN A 139 18.37 11.22 3.65
N VAL A 140 18.43 12.34 4.37
CA VAL A 140 19.41 13.42 4.15
C VAL A 140 20.41 13.53 5.30
N ASP A 141 19.93 13.44 6.53
CA ASP A 141 20.72 13.68 7.72
C ASP A 141 21.19 12.36 8.38
N GLY A 142 20.69 11.19 7.92
CA GLY A 142 21.04 9.87 8.43
C GLY A 142 20.40 9.53 9.78
N ASP A 143 19.44 10.32 10.24
CA ASP A 143 18.77 10.14 11.53
C ASP A 143 17.44 9.38 11.35
N PRO A 144 17.34 8.09 11.75
CA PRO A 144 16.15 7.29 11.62
C PRO A 144 15.08 7.56 12.68
N GLU A 145 15.46 8.18 13.81
CA GLU A 145 14.63 8.25 15.01
C GLU A 145 13.27 8.91 14.74
N PRO A 146 13.17 10.06 14.02
CA PRO A 146 11.88 10.72 13.86
C PRO A 146 10.85 9.90 13.08
N PHE A 147 11.27 9.16 12.03
CA PHE A 147 10.34 8.32 11.26
C PHE A 147 10.04 7.01 12.00
N CYS A 148 11.04 6.39 12.64
CA CYS A 148 10.83 5.20 13.44
C CYS A 148 9.83 5.45 14.58
N SER A 149 9.94 6.60 15.28
CA SER A 149 8.98 6.98 16.32
C SER A 149 7.55 7.04 15.79
N ILE A 150 7.34 7.71 14.64
CA ILE A 150 6.01 7.78 13.99
C ILE A 150 5.46 6.38 13.69
N LEU A 151 6.27 5.51 13.09
CA LEU A 151 5.84 4.17 12.73
C LEU A 151 5.51 3.33 13.97
N PHE A 152 6.36 3.38 14.98
CA PHE A 152 6.19 2.58 16.20
C PHE A 152 4.96 3.02 16.98
N ASP A 153 4.69 4.32 17.07
CA ASP A 153 3.47 4.85 17.68
C ASP A 153 2.21 4.37 16.92
N CYS A 154 2.25 4.34 15.57
CA CYS A 154 1.15 3.81 14.78
C CYS A 154 0.92 2.32 15.03
N VAL A 155 1.98 1.50 15.06
CA VAL A 155 1.89 0.06 15.31
C VAL A 155 1.38 -0.18 16.73
N GLU A 156 1.92 0.49 17.74
CA GLU A 156 1.46 0.34 19.13
C GLU A 156 -0.03 0.69 19.27
N GLN A 157 -0.48 1.77 18.64
CA GLN A 157 -1.88 2.18 18.69
C GLN A 157 -2.81 1.14 18.05
N GLU A 158 -2.45 0.58 16.89
CA GLU A 158 -3.24 -0.46 16.22
C GLU A 158 -3.31 -1.75 17.05
N GLU A 159 -2.18 -2.18 17.63
CA GLU A 159 -2.15 -3.37 18.49
C GLU A 159 -2.98 -3.17 19.77
N ARG A 160 -2.90 -2.03 20.43
CA ARG A 160 -3.73 -1.70 21.60
C ARG A 160 -5.21 -1.69 21.26
N THR A 161 -5.58 -1.06 20.14
CA THR A 161 -6.97 -1.00 19.68
C THR A 161 -7.55 -2.39 19.47
N PHE A 162 -6.74 -3.30 18.92
CA PHE A 162 -7.17 -4.68 18.74
C PHE A 162 -7.30 -5.44 20.04
N ILE A 163 -6.34 -5.31 20.96
CA ILE A 163 -6.40 -5.94 22.28
C ILE A 163 -7.68 -5.49 23.00
N ASP A 164 -7.96 -4.19 23.04
CA ASP A 164 -9.15 -3.64 23.64
C ASP A 164 -10.45 -4.20 23.03
N LEU A 165 -10.47 -4.38 21.69
CA LEU A 165 -11.59 -5.00 20.99
C LEU A 165 -11.80 -6.45 21.42
N VAL A 166 -10.71 -7.24 21.45
CA VAL A 166 -10.77 -8.66 21.87
C VAL A 166 -11.24 -8.77 23.32
N GLU A 167 -10.78 -7.92 24.21
CA GLU A 167 -11.19 -7.90 25.61
C GLU A 167 -12.68 -7.58 25.75
N ARG A 168 -13.19 -6.58 25.03
CA ARG A 168 -14.65 -6.25 25.01
C ARG A 168 -15.46 -7.42 24.51
N LEU A 169 -15.05 -8.10 23.44
CA LEU A 169 -15.75 -9.27 22.90
C LEU A 169 -15.75 -10.45 23.87
N ARG A 170 -14.69 -10.65 24.64
CA ARG A 170 -14.64 -11.71 25.68
C ARG A 170 -15.58 -11.44 26.85
N HIS A 171 -15.87 -10.19 27.14
CA HIS A 171 -16.73 -9.78 28.25
C HIS A 171 -18.19 -9.50 27.81
N ASP A 172 -18.51 -9.60 26.52
CA ASP A 172 -19.88 -9.42 26.02
C ASP A 172 -20.70 -10.71 26.30
N PRO A 173 -21.77 -10.64 27.12
CA PRO A 173 -22.61 -11.80 27.43
C PRO A 173 -23.21 -12.47 26.21
N LYS A 174 -23.38 -11.74 25.09
CA LYS A 174 -23.93 -12.27 23.83
C LYS A 174 -22.95 -13.16 23.09
N THR A 175 -21.65 -13.03 23.33
CA THR A 175 -20.61 -13.89 22.74
C THR A 175 -20.38 -15.18 23.54
N THR A 176 -20.80 -15.23 24.83
CA THR A 176 -20.61 -16.37 25.71
C THR A 176 -21.73 -17.42 25.56
N ASP A 177 -22.85 -17.10 24.96
CA ASP A 177 -24.03 -17.99 24.85
C ASP A 177 -24.04 -18.83 23.55
N GLY A 178 -22.92 -19.03 22.87
CA GLY A 178 -22.80 -20.02 21.78
C GLY A 178 -23.79 -19.86 20.59
N SER A 179 -24.61 -18.82 20.58
CA SER A 179 -25.62 -18.56 19.55
C SER A 179 -25.16 -17.50 18.52
N ILE A 180 -23.91 -17.57 18.10
CA ILE A 180 -23.59 -17.03 16.77
C ILE A 180 -24.08 -18.13 15.81
N ALA A 181 -25.37 -18.10 15.49
CA ALA A 181 -25.86 -18.73 14.28
C ALA A 181 -25.07 -18.08 13.14
N MET A 182 -24.11 -18.82 12.60
CA MET A 182 -23.65 -18.54 11.25
C MET A 182 -24.88 -18.77 10.38
N ASP A 183 -25.59 -17.70 10.04
CA ASP A 183 -26.48 -17.73 8.89
C ASP A 183 -25.61 -18.10 7.69
N ALA A 184 -25.73 -19.35 7.29
CA ALA A 184 -25.20 -19.81 6.04
C ALA A 184 -25.74 -18.85 4.94
N PRO A 185 -24.91 -18.39 3.99
CA PRO A 185 -25.39 -17.54 2.91
C PRO A 185 -26.58 -18.24 2.26
N GLY A 186 -27.74 -17.57 2.36
CA GLY A 186 -29.02 -18.11 1.92
C GLY A 186 -28.93 -18.62 0.48
N GLN A 187 -29.34 -19.83 0.33
CA GLN A 187 -29.78 -20.39 -0.94
C GLN A 187 -30.96 -19.53 -1.42
N ASP A 188 -31.02 -19.37 -2.75
CA ASP A 188 -32.08 -18.77 -3.54
C ASP A 188 -32.06 -17.24 -3.70
N VAL A 189 -31.03 -16.74 -4.40
CA VAL A 189 -31.23 -15.62 -5.33
C VAL A 189 -31.62 -16.24 -6.66
N GLN A 190 -32.90 -16.32 -6.93
CA GLN A 190 -33.43 -16.68 -8.23
C GLN A 190 -32.92 -15.68 -9.26
N PRO A 191 -32.34 -16.11 -10.39
CA PRO A 191 -31.87 -15.19 -11.42
C PRO A 191 -33.08 -14.35 -11.93
N PRO A 192 -32.87 -13.07 -12.25
CA PRO A 192 -33.94 -12.21 -12.75
C PRO A 192 -34.50 -12.80 -14.05
N ASP A 193 -35.83 -12.67 -14.22
CA ASP A 193 -36.58 -13.10 -15.38
C ASP A 193 -35.98 -12.46 -16.64
N PRO A 194 -35.70 -13.21 -17.72
CA PRO A 194 -35.21 -12.68 -19.00
C PRO A 194 -36.08 -11.57 -19.61
N ALA A 195 -37.30 -11.36 -19.11
CA ALA A 195 -38.20 -10.30 -19.53
C ALA A 195 -37.92 -8.91 -18.95
N ASP A 196 -37.06 -8.82 -17.92
CA ASP A 196 -36.73 -7.55 -17.21
C ASP A 196 -35.41 -6.92 -17.66
N VAL A 197 -34.78 -7.40 -18.71
CA VAL A 197 -33.58 -6.79 -19.28
C VAL A 197 -34.00 -5.70 -20.29
N PRO A 198 -33.71 -4.40 -20.06
CA PRO A 198 -34.00 -3.37 -21.06
C PRO A 198 -33.19 -3.64 -22.33
N ASP A 199 -33.90 -3.67 -23.46
CA ASP A 199 -33.35 -3.75 -24.82
C ASP A 199 -32.66 -2.41 -25.17
N ASP A 200 -31.35 -2.33 -24.98
CA ASP A 200 -30.51 -1.16 -25.34
C ASP A 200 -29.86 -1.37 -26.73
N THR A 201 -30.69 -1.65 -27.71
CA THR A 201 -30.29 -1.64 -29.10
C THR A 201 -30.77 -0.36 -29.78
N ARG A 202 -30.06 0.75 -29.59
CA ARG A 202 -30.12 1.89 -30.51
C ARG A 202 -28.77 2.08 -31.20
N PRO A 203 -28.70 2.04 -32.50
CA PRO A 203 -27.52 2.44 -33.24
C PRO A 203 -27.51 3.97 -33.35
N ASP A 204 -26.54 4.67 -32.77
CA ASP A 204 -26.32 6.09 -32.97
C ASP A 204 -25.34 6.32 -34.13
N ASP A 205 -25.83 7.13 -35.00
CA ASP A 205 -25.38 7.74 -36.23
C ASP A 205 -24.03 8.48 -36.13
N PRO A 206 -23.12 8.35 -37.09
CA PRO A 206 -21.85 9.08 -37.07
C PRO A 206 -22.01 10.45 -37.73
N GLY A 207 -22.10 11.49 -36.89
CA GLY A 207 -22.01 12.90 -37.34
C GLY A 207 -20.55 13.30 -37.56
N ILE A 208 -20.11 13.27 -38.80
CA ILE A 208 -18.88 13.90 -39.28
C ILE A 208 -19.04 15.44 -39.27
N GLY A 209 -18.13 16.14 -38.67
CA GLY A 209 -17.99 17.59 -38.74
C GLY A 209 -16.53 18.03 -38.70
N LEU A 210 -15.94 18.12 -39.88
CA LEU A 210 -14.72 18.87 -40.14
C LEU A 210 -14.95 20.36 -39.92
N VAL A 211 -14.13 21.03 -39.14
CA VAL A 211 -13.34 22.25 -39.50
C VAL A 211 -12.16 22.36 -38.56
#